data_af8a4459d81a846af4df8d90200893aa
#
_entry.id   af8a4459d81a846af4df8d90200893aa
#
_cell.length_a   1.000
_cell.length_b   1.000
_cell.length_c   1.000
_cell.angle_alpha   90.00
_cell.angle_beta   90.00
_cell.angle_gamma   90.00
#
_symmetry.space_group_name_H-M   'P 1'
#
loop_
_entity.id
_entity.type
_entity.pdbx_description
1 polymer ?
#
loop_
_entity_poly.entity_id
_entity_poly.type
_entity_poly.pdbx_seq_one_letter_code
_entity_poly.pdbx_strand_id
1 'polypeptide(L)'
;AELPDTGFRASATGDGWVAYLAVPLETEPGSYTIKVTVDGEVQELTLNVSKSAASFRDYPSKSRLVTPYVGADDTPQEVLNLLDTASDTIYWADTGFASPFSDKVEVTLPYGLTEYVNRTQTERKNNTGTGRTSINVVLSGRCDLIAPAGGRVLLAEKLPNVGNTLVIEHGAGVKTIYYGLRRLTVEKGAIVAQGDALGTTDKATVVEVRVGKTPVEPLRILRGQCDALRSY
;
A
#
# COMPACT_ATOMS: atom_id res chain seq x y z
N ALA A 1 21.71 10.94 -6.03
CA ALA A 1 20.65 10.40 -6.88
C ALA A 1 19.36 11.11 -6.53
N GLU A 2 18.47 11.34 -7.48
CA GLU A 2 17.14 11.88 -7.24
C GLU A 2 16.16 10.72 -7.07
N LEU A 3 15.25 10.84 -6.10
CA LEU A 3 14.11 9.93 -6.00
C LEU A 3 13.12 10.25 -7.13
N PRO A 4 12.45 9.23 -7.70
CA PRO A 4 11.39 9.49 -8.67
C PRO A 4 10.29 10.32 -8.02
N ASP A 5 9.64 11.19 -8.82
CA ASP A 5 8.48 11.95 -8.37
C ASP A 5 7.36 10.98 -7.97
N THR A 6 7.06 10.95 -6.69
CA THR A 6 6.06 10.05 -6.11
C THR A 6 4.67 10.67 -6.03
N GLY A 7 4.51 11.91 -6.52
CA GLY A 7 3.22 12.59 -6.56
C GLY A 7 2.66 12.95 -5.18
N PHE A 8 3.53 13.14 -4.18
CA PHE A 8 3.10 13.54 -2.84
C PHE A 8 2.55 14.96 -2.80
N ARG A 9 1.67 15.22 -1.85
CA ARG A 9 1.13 16.55 -1.56
C ARG A 9 1.30 16.86 -0.09
N ALA A 10 1.54 18.14 0.22
CA ALA A 10 1.49 18.62 1.59
C ALA A 10 0.02 18.83 2.01
N SER A 11 -0.30 18.44 3.24
CA SER A 11 -1.59 18.67 3.87
C SER A 11 -1.41 19.53 5.10
N ALA A 12 -2.37 20.43 5.37
CA ALA A 12 -2.34 21.26 6.56
C ALA A 12 -2.57 20.44 7.83
N THR A 13 -1.79 20.72 8.86
CA THR A 13 -2.00 20.27 10.24
C THR A 13 -2.31 21.47 11.13
N GLY A 14 -2.64 21.25 12.42
CA GLY A 14 -2.94 22.35 13.33
C GLY A 14 -1.85 23.43 13.39
N ASP A 15 -0.58 23.02 13.32
CA ASP A 15 0.58 23.90 13.50
C ASP A 15 1.48 24.04 12.27
N GLY A 16 1.08 23.47 11.10
CA GLY A 16 1.92 23.55 9.92
C GLY A 16 1.44 22.68 8.76
N TRP A 17 2.40 22.13 8.02
CA TRP A 17 2.17 21.30 6.86
C TRP A 17 2.94 19.99 6.99
N VAL A 18 2.34 18.91 6.56
CA VAL A 18 2.98 17.60 6.46
C VAL A 18 2.90 17.07 5.04
N ALA A 19 3.98 16.48 4.56
CA ALA A 19 4.01 15.70 3.32
C ALA A 19 4.67 14.36 3.58
N TYR A 20 4.13 13.30 3.00
CA TYR A 20 4.69 11.96 3.11
C TYR A 20 5.40 11.59 1.83
N LEU A 21 6.67 11.22 1.93
CA LEU A 21 7.48 10.73 0.85
C LEU A 21 7.58 9.21 0.96
N ALA A 22 7.02 8.50 0.00
CA ALA A 22 7.21 7.06 -0.11
C ALA A 22 8.49 6.74 -0.88
N VAL A 23 9.25 5.78 -0.40
CA VAL A 23 10.41 5.24 -1.11
C VAL A 23 9.95 4.02 -1.92
N PRO A 24 10.03 4.05 -3.27
CA PRO A 24 9.68 2.90 -4.09
C PRO A 24 10.49 1.65 -3.72
N LEU A 25 9.86 0.47 -3.86
CA LEU A 25 10.47 -0.81 -3.47
C LEU A 25 11.80 -1.07 -4.21
N GLU A 26 11.90 -0.65 -5.46
CA GLU A 26 13.07 -0.85 -6.33
C GLU A 26 14.16 0.21 -6.14
N THR A 27 13.99 1.14 -5.18
CA THR A 27 15.01 2.17 -4.93
C THR A 27 16.32 1.55 -4.48
N GLU A 28 17.38 1.83 -5.21
CA GLU A 28 18.72 1.32 -4.86
C GLU A 28 19.19 1.91 -3.52
N PRO A 29 19.93 1.13 -2.72
CA PRO A 29 20.52 1.65 -1.49
C PRO A 29 21.48 2.82 -1.76
N GLY A 30 21.41 3.85 -0.93
CA GLY A 30 22.23 5.03 -1.09
C GLY A 30 21.73 6.24 -0.33
N SER A 31 22.43 7.36 -0.50
CA SER A 31 22.02 8.66 0.03
C SER A 31 21.36 9.49 -1.07
N TYR A 32 20.18 10.01 -0.76
CA TYR A 32 19.36 10.82 -1.66
C TYR A 32 19.14 12.20 -1.05
N THR A 33 19.20 13.23 -1.87
CA THR A 33 18.88 14.60 -1.45
C THR A 33 17.42 14.88 -1.75
N ILE A 34 16.67 15.30 -0.73
CA ILE A 34 15.29 15.76 -0.84
C ILE A 34 15.32 17.29 -0.73
N LYS A 35 14.74 17.97 -1.71
CA LYS A 35 14.59 19.43 -1.68
C LYS A 35 13.17 19.78 -1.23
N VAL A 36 13.07 20.54 -0.15
CA VAL A 36 11.81 21.09 0.36
C VAL A 36 11.83 22.59 0.15
N THR A 37 10.82 23.09 -0.56
CA THR A 37 10.68 24.53 -0.79
C THR A 37 9.52 25.06 0.05
N VAL A 38 9.82 26.01 0.93
CA VAL A 38 8.84 26.71 1.77
C VAL A 38 9.03 28.21 1.55
N ASP A 39 7.99 28.91 1.17
CA ASP A 39 7.99 30.37 0.94
C ASP A 39 9.11 30.84 -0.03
N GLY A 40 9.50 29.97 -0.97
CA GLY A 40 10.57 30.25 -1.95
C GLY A 40 11.99 29.93 -1.45
N GLU A 41 12.15 29.56 -0.20
CA GLU A 41 13.42 29.06 0.34
C GLU A 41 13.54 27.55 0.16
N VAL A 42 14.68 27.07 -0.31
CA VAL A 42 14.98 25.66 -0.53
C VAL A 42 15.81 25.13 0.63
N GLN A 43 15.29 24.08 1.27
CA GLN A 43 16.02 23.29 2.25
C GLN A 43 16.35 21.92 1.68
N GLU A 44 17.58 21.45 1.90
CA GLU A 44 18.02 20.13 1.49
C GLU A 44 18.09 19.19 2.69
N LEU A 45 17.40 18.04 2.56
CA LEU A 45 17.38 16.97 3.55
C LEU A 45 18.06 15.74 2.96
N THR A 46 18.80 14.99 3.77
CA THR A 46 19.39 13.72 3.34
C THR A 46 18.53 12.54 3.78
N LEU A 47 18.13 11.72 2.81
CA LEU A 47 17.48 10.44 3.03
C LEU A 47 18.47 9.31 2.74
N ASN A 48 18.73 8.46 3.74
CA ASN A 48 19.55 7.27 3.57
C ASN A 48 18.66 6.04 3.35
N VAL A 49 18.72 5.47 2.15
CA VAL A 49 18.01 4.23 1.81
C VAL A 49 18.92 3.04 2.07
N SER A 50 18.47 2.12 2.90
CA SER A 50 19.17 0.88 3.21
C SER A 50 18.60 -0.28 2.41
N LYS A 51 19.44 -1.25 2.10
CA LYS A 51 19.00 -2.47 1.43
C LYS A 51 18.09 -3.28 2.37
N SER A 52 16.89 -3.56 1.91
CA SER A 52 16.03 -4.55 2.56
C SER A 52 16.50 -5.97 2.23
N ALA A 53 16.28 -6.91 3.13
CA ALA A 53 16.51 -8.32 2.84
C ALA A 53 15.53 -8.75 1.73
N ALA A 54 16.07 -9.10 0.56
CA ALA A 54 15.26 -9.63 -0.53
C ALA A 54 14.70 -11.00 -0.12
N SER A 55 13.38 -11.15 -0.23
CA SER A 55 12.72 -12.44 -0.04
C SER A 55 12.22 -12.97 -1.38
N PHE A 56 12.37 -14.26 -1.61
CA PHE A 56 11.89 -14.89 -2.84
C PHE A 56 11.37 -16.31 -2.59
N ARG A 57 10.54 -16.78 -3.53
CA ARG A 57 10.08 -18.17 -3.61
C ARG A 57 10.28 -18.72 -5.01
N ASP A 58 10.74 -19.95 -5.09
CA ASP A 58 10.89 -20.69 -6.34
C ASP A 58 9.78 -21.73 -6.50
N TYR A 59 9.13 -21.72 -7.65
CA TYR A 59 8.09 -22.67 -7.97
C TYR A 59 8.43 -23.49 -9.21
N PRO A 60 8.10 -24.80 -9.21
CA PRO A 60 8.33 -25.68 -10.37
C PRO A 60 7.33 -25.41 -11.51
N SER A 61 6.25 -24.69 -11.26
CA SER A 61 5.23 -24.35 -12.27
C SER A 61 4.42 -23.12 -11.88
N LYS A 62 3.81 -22.46 -12.87
CA LYS A 62 2.93 -21.29 -12.65
C LYS A 62 1.71 -21.59 -11.77
N SER A 63 1.23 -22.83 -11.75
CA SER A 63 0.08 -23.23 -10.92
C SER A 63 0.36 -23.18 -9.41
N ARG A 64 1.62 -23.02 -9.02
CA ARG A 64 2.03 -22.88 -7.62
C ARG A 64 2.13 -21.43 -7.16
N LEU A 65 2.06 -20.47 -8.08
CA LEU A 65 2.10 -19.05 -7.73
C LEU A 65 0.91 -18.66 -6.83
N VAL A 66 1.14 -17.72 -5.93
CA VAL A 66 0.05 -17.21 -5.08
C VAL A 66 -0.93 -16.40 -5.93
N THR A 67 -2.21 -16.74 -5.80
CA THR A 67 -3.33 -16.04 -6.45
C THR A 67 -4.41 -15.72 -5.42
N PRO A 68 -5.17 -14.62 -5.56
CA PRO A 68 -5.08 -13.62 -6.64
C PRO A 68 -3.76 -12.82 -6.56
N TYR A 69 -3.36 -12.28 -7.69
CA TYR A 69 -2.21 -11.40 -7.80
C TYR A 69 -2.63 -10.11 -8.52
N VAL A 70 -2.25 -8.98 -7.96
CA VAL A 70 -2.41 -7.66 -8.60
C VAL A 70 -1.03 -7.03 -8.60
N GLY A 71 -0.36 -7.03 -9.74
CA GLY A 71 0.93 -6.39 -9.92
C GLY A 71 0.80 -4.88 -10.19
N ALA A 72 1.92 -4.20 -10.33
CA ALA A 72 1.93 -2.78 -10.65
C ALA A 72 1.19 -2.50 -11.98
N ASP A 73 1.45 -3.34 -12.99
CA ASP A 73 0.86 -3.22 -14.32
C ASP A 73 -0.59 -3.73 -14.41
N ASP A 74 -1.04 -4.47 -13.38
CA ASP A 74 -2.40 -5.03 -13.30
C ASP A 74 -3.35 -4.17 -12.46
N THR A 75 -2.88 -3.04 -11.92
CA THR A 75 -3.72 -2.12 -11.16
C THR A 75 -4.84 -1.58 -12.05
N PRO A 76 -6.14 -1.77 -11.68
CA PRO A 76 -7.26 -1.28 -12.48
C PRO A 76 -7.17 0.23 -12.75
N GLN A 77 -7.58 0.65 -13.96
CA GLN A 77 -7.53 2.07 -14.35
C GLN A 77 -8.38 2.95 -13.44
N GLU A 78 -9.51 2.41 -12.94
CA GLU A 78 -10.39 3.09 -11.99
C GLU A 78 -9.64 3.43 -10.69
N VAL A 79 -8.76 2.52 -10.23
CA VAL A 79 -7.91 2.76 -9.05
C VAL A 79 -6.79 3.73 -9.38
N LEU A 80 -6.10 3.57 -10.53
CA LEU A 80 -5.03 4.48 -10.96
C LEU A 80 -5.50 5.92 -11.02
N ASN A 81 -6.70 6.18 -11.54
CA ASN A 81 -7.31 7.51 -11.64
C ASN A 81 -7.54 8.17 -10.26
N LEU A 82 -7.61 7.38 -9.19
CA LEU A 82 -7.81 7.89 -7.82
C LEU A 82 -6.49 8.19 -7.10
N LEU A 83 -5.35 7.68 -7.60
CA LEU A 83 -4.07 7.84 -6.91
C LEU A 83 -3.58 9.29 -6.90
N ASP A 84 -3.94 10.08 -7.89
CA ASP A 84 -3.59 11.51 -7.98
C ASP A 84 -4.47 12.41 -7.09
N THR A 85 -5.56 11.86 -6.53
CA THR A 85 -6.41 12.61 -5.61
C THR A 85 -5.78 12.64 -4.22
N ALA A 86 -5.85 13.77 -3.54
CA ALA A 86 -5.45 13.90 -2.15
C ALA A 86 -6.43 14.84 -1.44
N SER A 87 -6.82 14.45 -0.23
CA SER A 87 -7.58 15.30 0.66
C SER A 87 -6.63 16.13 1.52
N ASP A 88 -6.96 17.40 1.74
CA ASP A 88 -6.24 18.24 2.70
C ASP A 88 -6.56 17.87 4.14
N THR A 89 -7.65 17.12 4.37
CA THR A 89 -8.01 16.60 5.69
C THR A 89 -7.21 15.33 5.99
N ILE A 90 -6.53 15.29 7.12
CA ILE A 90 -5.87 14.10 7.66
C ILE A 90 -6.82 13.42 8.64
N TYR A 91 -7.39 12.28 8.24
CA TYR A 91 -8.44 11.61 9.00
C TYR A 91 -7.92 10.72 10.14
N TRP A 92 -6.60 10.46 10.23
CA TRP A 92 -5.99 9.65 11.30
C TRP A 92 -5.26 10.46 12.36
N ALA A 93 -5.28 11.80 12.31
CA ALA A 93 -4.46 12.68 13.16
C ALA A 93 -4.52 12.31 14.66
N ASP A 94 -5.70 11.93 15.15
CA ASP A 94 -5.93 11.63 16.56
C ASP A 94 -5.80 10.13 16.92
N THR A 95 -5.83 9.25 15.95
CA THR A 95 -5.98 7.79 16.20
C THR A 95 -4.82 6.94 15.66
N GLY A 96 -4.09 7.45 14.66
CA GLY A 96 -3.15 6.64 13.89
C GLY A 96 -3.85 5.54 13.10
N PHE A 97 -3.09 4.52 12.71
CA PHE A 97 -3.60 3.34 11.99
C PHE A 97 -3.68 2.13 12.91
N ALA A 98 -4.70 1.28 12.73
CA ALA A 98 -4.89 0.03 13.45
C ALA A 98 -5.19 -1.12 12.48
N SER A 99 -5.12 -2.37 12.98
CA SER A 99 -5.46 -3.53 12.16
C SER A 99 -6.90 -3.46 11.66
N PRO A 100 -7.14 -3.61 10.34
CA PRO A 100 -8.48 -3.61 9.79
C PRO A 100 -9.21 -4.97 9.89
N PHE A 101 -8.58 -5.99 10.48
CA PHE A 101 -9.10 -7.36 10.53
C PHE A 101 -9.58 -7.67 11.94
N SER A 102 -10.83 -8.12 12.06
CA SER A 102 -11.44 -8.52 13.34
C SER A 102 -10.85 -9.81 13.89
N ASP A 103 -10.32 -10.67 13.02
CA ASP A 103 -9.75 -11.96 13.35
C ASP A 103 -8.35 -12.15 12.75
N LYS A 104 -7.69 -13.25 13.15
CA LYS A 104 -6.40 -13.63 12.62
C LYS A 104 -6.50 -14.02 11.14
N VAL A 105 -5.75 -13.31 10.31
CA VAL A 105 -5.55 -13.61 8.88
C VAL A 105 -4.14 -14.11 8.64
N GLU A 106 -4.00 -15.02 7.68
CA GLU A 106 -2.70 -15.56 7.26
C GLU A 106 -2.17 -14.77 6.07
N VAL A 107 -0.90 -14.37 6.12
CA VAL A 107 -0.21 -13.75 4.98
C VAL A 107 0.31 -14.84 4.06
N THR A 108 -0.27 -14.98 2.89
CA THR A 108 0.13 -15.97 1.87
C THR A 108 1.15 -15.41 0.89
N LEU A 109 1.07 -14.12 0.56
CA LEU A 109 2.05 -13.38 -0.22
C LEU A 109 2.40 -12.07 0.50
N PRO A 110 3.60 -11.94 1.07
CA PRO A 110 4.03 -10.68 1.70
C PRO A 110 4.47 -9.65 0.65
N TYR A 111 4.42 -8.37 1.02
CA TYR A 111 4.99 -7.26 0.27
C TYR A 111 6.49 -7.47 0.00
N GLY A 112 6.94 -7.13 -1.20
CA GLY A 112 8.36 -7.25 -1.60
C GLY A 112 8.85 -8.67 -1.84
N LEU A 113 7.98 -9.70 -1.70
CA LEU A 113 8.37 -11.06 -2.07
C LEU A 113 8.39 -11.21 -3.59
N THR A 114 9.48 -11.77 -4.11
CA THR A 114 9.60 -12.13 -5.52
C THR A 114 9.31 -13.62 -5.74
N GLU A 115 8.34 -13.92 -6.57
CA GLU A 115 8.00 -15.28 -6.98
C GLU A 115 8.63 -15.60 -8.33
N TYR A 116 9.40 -16.68 -8.40
CA TYR A 116 10.04 -17.18 -9.60
C TYR A 116 9.45 -18.53 -10.03
N VAL A 117 9.42 -18.78 -11.33
CA VAL A 117 8.93 -20.05 -11.90
C VAL A 117 10.00 -20.67 -12.78
N ASN A 118 10.22 -21.99 -12.59
CA ASN A 118 11.12 -22.80 -13.44
C ASN A 118 12.55 -22.27 -13.55
N ARG A 119 13.09 -21.61 -12.52
CA ARG A 119 14.49 -21.18 -12.55
C ARG A 119 15.44 -22.38 -12.69
N THR A 120 16.43 -22.23 -13.55
CA THR A 120 17.57 -23.17 -13.68
C THR A 120 18.42 -23.14 -12.42
N GLN A 121 19.30 -24.14 -12.26
CA GLN A 121 20.27 -24.14 -11.16
C GLN A 121 21.19 -22.92 -11.17
N THR A 122 21.61 -22.48 -12.37
CA THR A 122 22.48 -21.30 -12.53
C THR A 122 21.76 -20.03 -12.13
N GLU A 123 20.51 -19.83 -12.53
CA GLU A 123 19.70 -18.69 -12.13
C GLU A 123 19.46 -18.64 -10.61
N ARG A 124 19.19 -19.79 -9.99
CA ARG A 124 19.05 -19.86 -8.51
C ARG A 124 20.35 -19.50 -7.81
N LYS A 125 21.50 -20.03 -8.30
CA LYS A 125 22.81 -19.75 -7.72
C LYS A 125 23.19 -18.29 -7.82
N ASN A 126 22.88 -17.64 -8.95
CA ASN A 126 23.22 -16.24 -9.21
C ASN A 126 22.11 -15.27 -8.77
N ASN A 127 21.01 -15.78 -8.23
CA ASN A 127 19.78 -15.00 -7.89
C ASN A 127 19.27 -14.16 -9.07
N THR A 128 19.21 -14.74 -10.26
CA THR A 128 18.72 -14.12 -11.49
C THR A 128 17.45 -14.82 -11.98
N GLY A 129 16.89 -14.37 -13.09
CA GLY A 129 15.66 -14.91 -13.70
C GLY A 129 14.52 -13.90 -13.64
N THR A 130 13.49 -14.15 -14.44
CA THR A 130 12.29 -13.33 -14.45
C THR A 130 11.34 -13.76 -13.34
N GLY A 131 11.11 -12.87 -12.38
CA GLY A 131 10.15 -13.03 -11.28
C GLY A 131 9.07 -11.97 -11.31
N ARG A 132 8.05 -12.15 -10.46
CA ARG A 132 7.07 -11.11 -10.15
C ARG A 132 7.21 -10.71 -8.69
N THR A 133 7.45 -9.44 -8.43
CA THR A 133 7.58 -8.89 -7.09
C THR A 133 6.26 -8.30 -6.63
N SER A 134 5.81 -8.67 -5.43
CA SER A 134 4.55 -8.19 -4.86
C SER A 134 4.69 -6.76 -4.35
N ILE A 135 3.79 -5.89 -4.81
CA ILE A 135 3.62 -4.51 -4.34
C ILE A 135 2.54 -4.37 -3.24
N ASN A 136 1.94 -5.48 -2.84
CA ASN A 136 0.86 -5.58 -1.88
C ASN A 136 1.02 -6.85 -1.03
N VAL A 137 0.06 -7.15 -0.18
CA VAL A 137 -0.02 -8.42 0.54
C VAL A 137 -1.26 -9.18 0.12
N VAL A 138 -1.17 -10.51 0.02
CA VAL A 138 -2.33 -11.39 -0.13
C VAL A 138 -2.58 -12.07 1.21
N LEU A 139 -3.81 -11.96 1.67
CA LEU A 139 -4.25 -12.53 2.94
C LEU A 139 -5.24 -13.66 2.69
N SER A 140 -5.14 -14.73 3.47
CA SER A 140 -6.11 -15.81 3.54
C SER A 140 -6.86 -15.74 4.87
N GLY A 141 -8.17 -15.84 4.79
CA GLY A 141 -9.05 -15.83 5.95
C GLY A 141 -10.29 -14.98 5.71
N ARG A 142 -11.42 -15.46 6.21
CA ARG A 142 -12.69 -14.72 6.19
C ARG A 142 -12.93 -14.11 7.53
N CYS A 143 -12.96 -12.80 7.59
CA CYS A 143 -13.29 -12.04 8.79
C CYS A 143 -13.97 -10.73 8.42
N ASP A 144 -14.46 -10.05 9.41
CA ASP A 144 -14.95 -8.69 9.21
C ASP A 144 -13.79 -7.76 8.93
N LEU A 145 -14.01 -6.86 7.97
CA LEU A 145 -13.11 -5.79 7.60
C LEU A 145 -13.63 -4.49 8.19
N ILE A 146 -12.79 -3.83 8.97
CA ILE A 146 -13.09 -2.54 9.60
C ILE A 146 -12.11 -1.46 9.11
N ALA A 147 -12.47 -0.21 9.26
CA ALA A 147 -11.63 0.91 8.85
C ALA A 147 -10.34 0.99 9.71
N PRO A 148 -9.15 0.93 9.09
CA PRO A 148 -7.88 0.99 9.83
C PRO A 148 -7.60 2.37 10.41
N ALA A 149 -8.21 3.40 9.85
CA ALA A 149 -8.17 4.80 10.27
C ALA A 149 -9.38 5.50 9.69
N GLY A 150 -9.68 6.70 10.14
CA GLY A 150 -10.66 7.56 9.51
C GLY A 150 -10.34 7.78 8.03
N GLY A 151 -11.36 8.09 7.21
CA GLY A 151 -11.13 8.32 5.78
C GLY A 151 -12.41 8.56 4.99
N ARG A 152 -12.20 8.84 3.71
CA ARG A 152 -13.27 8.96 2.72
C ARG A 152 -13.22 7.80 1.74
N VAL A 153 -14.31 7.12 1.51
CA VAL A 153 -14.44 6.06 0.51
C VAL A 153 -14.44 6.69 -0.88
N LEU A 154 -13.39 6.42 -1.66
CA LEU A 154 -13.26 6.90 -3.05
C LEU A 154 -13.89 5.95 -4.05
N LEU A 155 -13.87 4.63 -3.75
CA LEU A 155 -14.42 3.59 -4.59
C LEU A 155 -14.90 2.43 -3.72
N ALA A 156 -16.09 1.90 -4.01
CA ALA A 156 -16.66 0.72 -3.37
C ALA A 156 -17.55 0.00 -4.39
N GLU A 157 -16.94 -0.79 -5.27
CA GLU A 157 -17.66 -1.49 -6.34
C GLU A 157 -16.92 -2.75 -6.80
N LYS A 158 -17.60 -3.55 -7.63
CA LYS A 158 -17.01 -4.73 -8.24
C LYS A 158 -16.31 -4.34 -9.55
N LEU A 159 -14.99 -4.48 -9.57
CA LEU A 159 -14.19 -4.27 -10.78
C LEU A 159 -13.92 -5.59 -11.54
N PRO A 160 -13.74 -5.52 -12.87
CA PRO A 160 -13.30 -6.67 -13.66
C PRO A 160 -11.97 -7.25 -13.12
N ASN A 161 -11.82 -8.57 -13.18
CA ASN A 161 -10.61 -9.34 -12.82
C ASN A 161 -10.18 -9.30 -11.36
N VAL A 162 -10.49 -8.26 -10.58
CA VAL A 162 -10.06 -8.09 -9.18
C VAL A 162 -11.19 -8.19 -8.16
N GLY A 163 -12.46 -8.26 -8.60
CA GLY A 163 -13.62 -8.45 -7.72
C GLY A 163 -14.07 -7.20 -6.97
N ASN A 164 -14.74 -7.38 -5.83
CA ASN A 164 -15.17 -6.24 -5.02
C ASN A 164 -13.96 -5.49 -4.51
N THR A 165 -13.90 -4.21 -4.86
CA THR A 165 -12.76 -3.33 -4.62
C THR A 165 -13.20 -2.16 -3.75
N LEU A 166 -12.40 -1.83 -2.77
CA LEU A 166 -12.58 -0.70 -1.87
C LEU A 166 -11.32 0.16 -1.88
N VAL A 167 -11.48 1.45 -2.08
CA VAL A 167 -10.41 2.44 -1.95
C VAL A 167 -10.82 3.49 -0.93
N ILE A 168 -10.01 3.67 0.10
CA ILE A 168 -10.23 4.69 1.12
C ILE A 168 -9.06 5.65 1.10
N GLU A 169 -9.36 6.93 1.02
CA GLU A 169 -8.42 8.03 1.22
C GLU A 169 -8.40 8.44 2.69
N HIS A 170 -7.21 8.47 3.28
CA HIS A 170 -7.02 8.88 4.68
C HIS A 170 -6.50 10.31 4.82
N GLY A 171 -6.15 10.97 3.73
CA GLY A 171 -5.55 12.31 3.67
C GLY A 171 -4.06 12.27 3.33
N ALA A 172 -3.50 13.42 2.99
CA ALA A 172 -2.09 13.59 2.60
C ALA A 172 -1.59 12.57 1.56
N GLY A 173 -2.50 12.08 0.67
CA GLY A 173 -2.20 11.09 -0.36
C GLY A 173 -2.12 9.64 0.13
N VAL A 174 -2.37 9.37 1.42
CA VAL A 174 -2.35 7.99 1.96
C VAL A 174 -3.66 7.29 1.66
N LYS A 175 -3.59 6.15 1.00
CA LYS A 175 -4.75 5.34 0.63
C LYS A 175 -4.58 3.88 1.03
N THR A 176 -5.67 3.27 1.51
CA THR A 176 -5.78 1.81 1.62
C THR A 176 -6.67 1.27 0.52
N ILE A 177 -6.25 0.17 -0.09
CA ILE A 177 -6.91 -0.46 -1.21
C ILE A 177 -7.08 -1.95 -0.89
N TYR A 178 -8.30 -2.45 -1.09
CA TYR A 178 -8.65 -3.85 -0.88
C TYR A 178 -9.27 -4.40 -2.15
N TYR A 179 -8.77 -5.54 -2.63
CA TYR A 179 -9.32 -6.25 -3.79
C TYR A 179 -9.80 -7.64 -3.38
N GLY A 180 -10.82 -8.14 -4.07
CA GLY A 180 -11.33 -9.48 -3.86
C GLY A 180 -12.11 -9.64 -2.56
N LEU A 181 -12.74 -8.58 -2.07
CA LEU A 181 -13.62 -8.66 -0.91
C LEU A 181 -14.86 -9.50 -1.22
N ARG A 182 -15.32 -10.24 -0.23
CA ARG A 182 -16.58 -11.01 -0.33
C ARG A 182 -17.79 -10.10 -0.38
N ARG A 183 -17.79 -9.06 0.46
CA ARG A 183 -18.90 -8.12 0.59
C ARG A 183 -18.37 -6.73 0.93
N LEU A 184 -19.04 -5.72 0.41
CA LEU A 184 -18.91 -4.31 0.78
C LEU A 184 -20.12 -3.88 1.60
N THR A 185 -19.93 -3.06 2.64
CA THR A 185 -21.00 -2.48 3.48
C THR A 185 -21.00 -0.95 3.45
N VAL A 186 -20.08 -0.37 2.71
CA VAL A 186 -19.96 1.08 2.51
C VAL A 186 -20.12 1.43 1.05
N GLU A 187 -20.42 2.69 0.79
CA GLU A 187 -20.60 3.23 -0.57
C GLU A 187 -19.59 4.34 -0.85
N LYS A 188 -19.35 4.60 -2.13
CA LYS A 188 -18.52 5.72 -2.58
C LYS A 188 -19.02 7.05 -1.99
N GLY A 189 -18.12 7.85 -1.46
CA GLY A 189 -18.38 9.15 -0.84
C GLY A 189 -18.60 9.09 0.68
N ALA A 190 -18.82 7.91 1.24
CA ALA A 190 -18.97 7.76 2.69
C ALA A 190 -17.72 8.24 3.44
N ILE A 191 -17.94 8.90 4.58
CA ILE A 191 -16.88 9.19 5.55
C ILE A 191 -16.96 8.08 6.61
N VAL A 192 -15.83 7.50 6.91
CA VAL A 192 -15.69 6.43 7.89
C VAL A 192 -14.76 6.85 9.02
N ALA A 193 -15.07 6.46 10.23
CA ALA A 193 -14.19 6.56 11.39
C ALA A 193 -13.39 5.25 11.55
N GLN A 194 -12.28 5.31 12.29
CA GLN A 194 -11.53 4.10 12.65
C GLN A 194 -12.45 3.10 13.37
N GLY A 195 -12.43 1.84 12.92
CA GLY A 195 -13.27 0.77 13.47
C GLY A 195 -14.63 0.59 12.79
N ASP A 196 -15.06 1.51 11.93
CA ASP A 196 -16.31 1.37 11.19
C ASP A 196 -16.29 0.14 10.27
N ALA A 197 -17.43 -0.54 10.14
CA ALA A 197 -17.57 -1.73 9.30
C ALA A 197 -17.47 -1.36 7.81
N LEU A 198 -16.54 -1.99 7.10
CA LEU A 198 -16.32 -1.79 5.67
C LEU A 198 -16.83 -2.94 4.80
N GLY A 199 -16.89 -4.14 5.38
CA GLY A 199 -17.27 -5.34 4.65
C GLY A 199 -16.72 -6.62 5.24
N THR A 200 -16.47 -7.61 4.40
CA THR A 200 -15.85 -8.89 4.81
C THR A 200 -14.79 -9.32 3.78
N THR A 201 -13.68 -9.87 4.29
CA THR A 201 -12.66 -10.50 3.46
C THR A 201 -13.16 -11.81 2.85
N ASP A 202 -12.45 -12.35 1.86
CA ASP A 202 -12.72 -13.68 1.33
C ASP A 202 -11.52 -14.62 1.63
N LYS A 203 -11.54 -15.81 1.03
CA LYS A 203 -10.47 -16.82 1.14
C LYS A 203 -9.11 -16.28 0.71
N ALA A 204 -9.11 -15.30 -0.18
CA ALA A 204 -7.93 -14.54 -0.57
C ALA A 204 -8.35 -13.09 -0.84
N THR A 205 -7.75 -12.16 -0.11
CA THR A 205 -7.96 -10.72 -0.24
C THR A 205 -6.62 -10.06 -0.46
N VAL A 206 -6.52 -9.22 -1.47
CA VAL A 206 -5.32 -8.40 -1.71
C VAL A 206 -5.46 -7.09 -0.97
N VAL A 207 -4.43 -6.70 -0.24
CA VAL A 207 -4.38 -5.46 0.52
C VAL A 207 -3.17 -4.64 0.11
N GLU A 208 -3.40 -3.39 -0.21
CA GLU A 208 -2.39 -2.46 -0.67
C GLU A 208 -2.51 -1.15 0.11
N VAL A 209 -1.39 -0.53 0.41
CA VAL A 209 -1.33 0.84 0.90
C VAL A 209 -0.46 1.64 -0.05
N ARG A 210 -0.92 2.82 -0.41
CA ARG A 210 -0.16 3.76 -1.23
C ARG A 210 -0.03 5.13 -0.57
N VAL A 211 1.10 5.76 -0.84
CA VAL A 211 1.33 7.18 -0.61
C VAL A 211 1.52 7.82 -1.98
N GLY A 212 0.55 8.62 -2.40
CA GLY A 212 0.44 9.01 -3.81
C GLY A 212 0.32 7.80 -4.71
N LYS A 213 1.21 7.68 -5.71
CA LYS A 213 1.27 6.54 -6.63
C LYS A 213 2.10 5.37 -6.12
N THR A 214 2.92 5.58 -5.10
CA THR A 214 3.90 4.61 -4.64
C THR A 214 3.31 3.61 -3.66
N PRO A 215 3.32 2.30 -3.95
CA PRO A 215 2.95 1.28 -2.99
C PRO A 215 4.00 1.17 -1.88
N VAL A 216 3.53 0.97 -0.66
CA VAL A 216 4.35 0.83 0.54
C VAL A 216 3.95 -0.42 1.32
N GLU A 217 4.78 -0.86 2.28
CA GLU A 217 4.52 -2.05 3.10
C GLU A 217 3.20 -1.95 3.90
N PRO A 218 2.13 -2.66 3.48
CA PRO A 218 0.81 -2.45 4.06
C PRO A 218 0.74 -2.84 5.53
N LEU A 219 1.31 -3.99 5.91
CA LEU A 219 1.12 -4.53 7.24
C LEU A 219 1.81 -3.70 8.32
N ARG A 220 2.92 -3.04 7.98
CA ARG A 220 3.60 -2.15 8.91
C ARG A 220 2.72 -0.95 9.27
N ILE A 221 2.04 -0.38 8.28
CA ILE A 221 1.12 0.74 8.48
C ILE A 221 -0.12 0.26 9.24
N LEU A 222 -0.77 -0.80 8.76
CA LEU A 222 -2.02 -1.31 9.31
C LEU A 222 -1.88 -1.94 10.70
N ARG A 223 -0.67 -2.11 11.21
CA ARG A 223 -0.39 -2.52 12.60
C ARG A 223 0.05 -1.36 13.49
N GLY A 224 -0.03 -0.12 13.00
CA GLY A 224 0.43 1.05 13.74
C GLY A 224 1.94 1.06 14.02
N GLN A 225 2.74 0.37 13.18
CA GLN A 225 4.19 0.24 13.33
C GLN A 225 4.98 1.24 12.46
N CYS A 226 4.30 2.16 11.81
CA CYS A 226 4.91 3.21 11.00
C CYS A 226 4.91 4.53 11.80
N ASP A 227 6.07 4.90 12.32
CA ASP A 227 6.21 6.11 13.16
C ASP A 227 5.82 7.39 12.40
N ALA A 228 6.03 7.42 11.07
CA ALA A 228 5.65 8.56 10.24
C ALA A 228 4.13 8.77 10.14
N LEU A 229 3.32 7.75 10.39
CA LEU A 229 1.86 7.78 10.30
C LEU A 229 1.20 7.56 11.67
N ARG A 230 1.87 7.94 12.75
CA ARG A 230 1.25 7.99 14.08
C ARG A 230 0.39 9.23 14.23
N SER A 231 -0.46 9.22 15.25
CA SER A 231 -1.22 10.41 15.65
C SER A 231 -0.29 11.61 15.98
N TYR A 232 -0.74 12.78 15.66
CA TYR A 232 -0.07 14.07 15.94
C TYR A 232 -0.59 14.69 17.22
#